data_84cf85bc45d5c57554ffb779ec14da53
#
_entry.id   84cf85bc45d5c57554ffb779ec14da53
#
_cell.length_a   1.000
_cell.length_b   1.000
_cell.length_c   1.000
_cell.angle_alpha   90.00
_cell.angle_beta   90.00
_cell.angle_gamma   90.00
#
_symmetry.space_group_name_H-M   'P 1'
#
loop_
_entity.id
_entity.type
_entity.pdbx_description
1 polymer ?
#
loop_
_entity_poly.entity_id
_entity_poly.type
_entity_poly.pdbx_seq_one_letter_code
_entity_poly.pdbx_strand_id
1 'polypeptide(L)'
;MKRIVISTLVAGASLFAAINQAHAGATLDAIQKKGFVQCGISDGLPGFSYADASGKYSGIDVDVCRGLAAAVFGDANKVKYTPLTAKERFTALQSGEVDVLSRNTTWTSSRDGGMGMLFTGVTYYDGIGFLTHNKAGLSSAKELDGATICIQAGTDTELNVADYFKTHKMQYTPVTFDRSDESAKALESGRCDTLASDQSQLYALRIKLSKPAEFIVLPEVVSKEPLGPVVRRGDEEWFSIVRWTLFAMLNAEEMGVTSKNVDQLAAKPTTPDMSHLLGHEGSYGKDLKLPNDWAFKIIKQVGNYGEIFERNVGMGSELKIKRGLNELWNKGGIQYAPAVR
;
A
#
# COMPACT_ATOMS: atom_id res chain seq x y z
N MET A 1 15.43 -23.84 80.99
CA MET A 1 15.80 -23.99 79.56
C MET A 1 14.55 -23.72 78.72
N LYS A 2 14.42 -22.51 78.28
CA LYS A 2 13.27 -22.09 77.44
C LYS A 2 13.73 -22.07 75.99
N ARG A 3 13.13 -22.88 75.12
CA ARG A 3 13.36 -22.88 73.65
C ARG A 3 12.45 -21.82 73.05
N ILE A 4 13.04 -20.79 72.38
CA ILE A 4 12.37 -19.79 71.57
C ILE A 4 12.28 -20.38 70.16
N VAL A 5 11.05 -20.57 69.67
CA VAL A 5 10.77 -20.92 68.27
C VAL A 5 10.54 -19.62 67.52
N ILE A 6 11.43 -19.29 66.58
CA ILE A 6 11.28 -18.15 65.63
C ILE A 6 10.55 -18.66 64.43
N SER A 7 9.30 -18.22 64.28
CA SER A 7 8.51 -18.48 63.07
C SER A 7 8.82 -17.41 62.01
N THR A 8 9.49 -17.79 60.97
CA THR A 8 9.77 -16.92 59.82
C THR A 8 8.56 -16.92 58.88
N LEU A 9 7.83 -15.81 58.84
CA LEU A 9 6.80 -15.55 57.81
C LEU A 9 7.50 -15.21 56.51
N VAL A 10 7.40 -16.07 55.52
CA VAL A 10 7.76 -15.77 54.12
C VAL A 10 6.55 -15.13 53.44
N ALA A 11 6.57 -13.81 53.32
CA ALA A 11 5.61 -13.08 52.50
C ALA A 11 5.96 -13.25 51.00
N GLY A 12 5.22 -14.13 50.33
CA GLY A 12 5.29 -14.30 48.88
C GLY A 12 4.69 -13.10 48.17
N ALA A 13 5.52 -12.20 47.67
CA ALA A 13 5.10 -11.16 46.74
C ALA A 13 4.86 -11.79 45.38
N SER A 14 3.60 -12.09 45.07
CA SER A 14 3.16 -12.48 43.73
C SER A 14 3.17 -11.23 42.85
N LEU A 15 4.27 -11.02 42.10
CA LEU A 15 4.25 -10.07 40.97
C LEU A 15 3.30 -10.64 39.89
N PHE A 16 2.09 -10.12 39.83
CA PHE A 16 1.25 -10.24 38.65
C PHE A 16 1.90 -9.43 37.53
N ALA A 17 2.74 -10.07 36.74
CA ALA A 17 3.10 -9.57 35.44
C ALA A 17 1.79 -9.52 34.62
N ALA A 18 1.21 -8.33 34.44
CA ALA A 18 0.16 -8.13 33.49
C ALA A 18 0.74 -8.43 32.10
N ILE A 19 0.59 -9.67 31.66
CA ILE A 19 0.84 -10.04 30.27
C ILE A 19 -0.25 -9.31 29.50
N ASN A 20 0.14 -8.23 28.81
CA ASN A 20 -0.67 -7.65 27.76
C ASN A 20 -0.82 -8.72 26.68
N GLN A 21 -1.83 -9.57 26.79
CA GLN A 21 -2.26 -10.42 25.69
C GLN A 21 -2.74 -9.46 24.60
N ALA A 22 -2.02 -9.40 23.50
CA ALA A 22 -2.52 -8.81 22.28
C ALA A 22 -3.82 -9.55 21.94
N HIS A 23 -4.98 -8.93 22.19
CA HIS A 23 -6.27 -9.51 21.84
C HIS A 23 -6.39 -9.45 20.32
N ALA A 24 -6.51 -10.61 19.67
CA ALA A 24 -6.95 -10.69 18.30
C ALA A 24 -8.27 -9.90 18.18
N GLY A 25 -8.31 -8.94 17.23
CA GLY A 25 -9.47 -8.07 17.03
C GLY A 25 -9.43 -6.71 17.73
N ALA A 26 -8.37 -6.41 18.50
CA ALA A 26 -8.26 -5.12 19.18
C ALA A 26 -8.31 -3.92 18.23
N THR A 27 -7.76 -4.06 17.02
CA THR A 27 -7.78 -2.98 16.01
C THR A 27 -9.19 -2.79 15.43
N LEU A 28 -9.89 -3.87 15.10
CA LEU A 28 -11.27 -3.78 14.59
C LEU A 28 -12.20 -3.15 15.62
N ASP A 29 -12.13 -3.57 16.89
CA ASP A 29 -12.93 -3.03 17.99
C ASP A 29 -12.67 -1.51 18.16
N ALA A 30 -11.39 -1.10 18.12
CA ALA A 30 -11.02 0.31 18.19
C ALA A 30 -11.55 1.12 17.00
N ILE A 31 -11.48 0.57 15.79
CA ILE A 31 -12.02 1.16 14.56
C ILE A 31 -13.53 1.33 14.67
N GLN A 32 -14.25 0.28 15.07
CA GLN A 32 -15.72 0.31 15.24
C GLN A 32 -16.13 1.35 16.30
N LYS A 33 -15.42 1.41 17.42
CA LYS A 33 -15.67 2.39 18.49
C LYS A 33 -15.45 3.83 18.03
N LYS A 34 -14.40 4.12 17.26
CA LYS A 34 -14.12 5.49 16.75
C LYS A 34 -14.95 5.87 15.52
N GLY A 35 -15.57 4.86 14.82
CA GLY A 35 -16.50 5.07 13.72
C GLY A 35 -15.87 5.36 12.36
N PHE A 36 -14.55 5.15 12.20
CA PHE A 36 -13.84 5.31 10.92
C PHE A 36 -12.51 4.55 10.92
N VAL A 37 -12.01 4.22 9.72
CA VAL A 37 -10.65 3.69 9.52
C VAL A 37 -9.66 4.86 9.44
N GLN A 38 -8.59 4.85 10.23
CA GLN A 38 -7.48 5.79 10.10
C GLN A 38 -6.42 5.21 9.17
N CYS A 39 -6.27 5.80 8.00
CA CYS A 39 -5.40 5.31 6.95
C CYS A 39 -4.18 6.21 6.74
N GLY A 40 -2.97 5.64 6.87
CA GLY A 40 -1.74 6.31 6.49
C GLY A 40 -1.54 6.24 4.97
N ILE A 41 -1.37 7.38 4.33
CA ILE A 41 -1.22 7.54 2.89
C ILE A 41 0.02 8.35 2.54
N SER A 42 0.39 8.43 1.25
CA SER A 42 1.45 9.32 0.79
C SER A 42 1.05 10.80 0.91
N ASP A 43 2.04 11.64 1.07
CA ASP A 43 1.93 13.09 1.23
C ASP A 43 1.74 13.85 -0.10
N GLY A 44 1.32 13.16 -1.18
CA GLY A 44 0.94 13.83 -2.43
C GLY A 44 1.46 13.18 -3.72
N LEU A 45 1.12 11.90 -3.93
CA LEU A 45 1.51 11.13 -5.13
C LEU A 45 0.30 10.86 -6.04
N PRO A 46 0.17 11.53 -7.21
CA PRO A 46 -0.89 11.27 -8.18
C PRO A 46 -1.00 9.78 -8.55
N GLY A 47 -2.22 9.28 -8.66
CA GLY A 47 -2.51 7.88 -8.95
C GLY A 47 -2.45 6.94 -7.74
N PHE A 48 -1.76 7.30 -6.66
CA PHE A 48 -1.66 6.52 -5.42
C PHE A 48 -2.37 7.20 -4.25
N SER A 49 -1.94 8.40 -3.86
CA SER A 49 -2.57 9.21 -2.82
C SER A 49 -2.40 10.69 -3.15
N TYR A 50 -3.44 11.32 -3.63
CA TYR A 50 -3.38 12.72 -4.03
C TYR A 50 -4.66 13.45 -3.64
N ALA A 51 -4.52 14.61 -2.99
CA ALA A 51 -5.63 15.50 -2.70
C ALA A 51 -5.78 16.54 -3.82
N ASP A 52 -6.98 16.66 -4.36
CA ASP A 52 -7.31 17.72 -5.32
C ASP A 52 -7.44 19.10 -4.63
N ALA A 53 -7.74 20.13 -5.38
CA ALA A 53 -7.89 21.49 -4.88
C ALA A 53 -9.05 21.65 -3.85
N SER A 54 -10.00 20.71 -3.83
CA SER A 54 -11.08 20.65 -2.85
C SER A 54 -10.71 19.89 -1.57
N GLY A 55 -9.52 19.29 -1.53
CA GLY A 55 -9.06 18.44 -0.44
C GLY A 55 -9.58 16.99 -0.54
N LYS A 56 -10.21 16.60 -1.63
CA LYS A 56 -10.68 15.23 -1.85
C LYS A 56 -9.51 14.34 -2.31
N TYR A 57 -9.28 13.27 -1.55
CA TYR A 57 -8.25 12.28 -1.88
C TYR A 57 -8.70 11.30 -2.95
N SER A 58 -7.76 10.90 -3.81
CA SER A 58 -7.90 9.87 -4.85
C SER A 58 -6.61 9.07 -5.00
N GLY A 59 -6.69 7.88 -5.63
CA GLY A 59 -5.55 7.00 -5.88
C GLY A 59 -5.79 5.56 -5.44
N ILE A 60 -4.92 4.64 -5.88
CA ILE A 60 -5.02 3.21 -5.54
C ILE A 60 -4.99 3.01 -4.01
N ASP A 61 -4.06 3.67 -3.31
CA ASP A 61 -3.90 3.57 -1.86
C ASP A 61 -5.15 4.09 -1.12
N VAL A 62 -5.72 5.18 -1.63
CA VAL A 62 -6.96 5.78 -1.11
C VAL A 62 -8.15 4.84 -1.32
N ASP A 63 -8.26 4.21 -2.48
CA ASP A 63 -9.35 3.29 -2.79
C ASP A 63 -9.28 2.00 -1.97
N VAL A 64 -8.10 1.50 -1.63
CA VAL A 64 -7.94 0.40 -0.66
C VAL A 64 -8.50 0.80 0.70
N CYS A 65 -8.18 1.98 1.20
CA CYS A 65 -8.70 2.48 2.49
C CYS A 65 -10.21 2.69 2.46
N ARG A 66 -10.77 3.15 1.34
CA ARG A 66 -12.21 3.27 1.12
C ARG A 66 -12.88 1.90 1.08
N GLY A 67 -12.23 0.91 0.47
CA GLY A 67 -12.69 -0.47 0.47
C GLY A 67 -12.79 -1.05 1.88
N LEU A 68 -11.78 -0.80 2.72
CA LEU A 68 -11.80 -1.20 4.13
C LEU A 68 -12.96 -0.55 4.90
N ALA A 69 -13.18 0.75 4.70
CA ALA A 69 -14.29 1.45 5.32
C ALA A 69 -15.65 0.91 4.85
N ALA A 70 -15.79 0.60 3.55
CA ALA A 70 -16.99 -0.04 2.99
C ALA A 70 -17.22 -1.44 3.60
N ALA A 71 -16.15 -2.24 3.77
CA ALA A 71 -16.24 -3.57 4.37
C ALA A 71 -16.68 -3.52 5.84
N VAL A 72 -16.09 -2.63 6.64
CA VAL A 72 -16.32 -2.56 8.09
C VAL A 72 -17.62 -1.83 8.44
N PHE A 73 -17.91 -0.73 7.75
CA PHE A 73 -19.03 0.17 8.10
C PHE A 73 -20.18 0.15 7.07
N GLY A 74 -19.99 -0.48 5.92
CA GLY A 74 -20.92 -0.36 4.81
C GLY A 74 -20.91 1.02 4.13
N ASP A 75 -19.93 1.87 4.44
CA ASP A 75 -19.79 3.24 3.92
C ASP A 75 -18.31 3.55 3.65
N ALA A 76 -17.93 3.69 2.38
CA ALA A 76 -16.59 3.99 1.92
C ALA A 76 -16.07 5.37 2.37
N ASN A 77 -16.94 6.24 2.91
CA ASN A 77 -16.55 7.55 3.42
C ASN A 77 -16.16 7.54 4.90
N LYS A 78 -16.34 6.40 5.59
CA LYS A 78 -15.93 6.21 7.00
C LYS A 78 -14.42 5.96 7.10
N VAL A 79 -13.64 6.83 6.48
CA VAL A 79 -12.17 6.81 6.45
C VAL A 79 -11.61 8.21 6.68
N LYS A 80 -10.52 8.29 7.43
CA LYS A 80 -9.70 9.49 7.57
C LYS A 80 -8.29 9.20 7.12
N TYR A 81 -7.64 10.17 6.54
CA TYR A 81 -6.31 10.03 5.97
C TYR A 81 -5.27 10.78 6.79
N THR A 82 -4.12 10.15 7.02
CA THR A 82 -2.91 10.77 7.56
C THR A 82 -1.84 10.76 6.48
N PRO A 83 -1.56 11.89 5.82
CA PRO A 83 -0.43 12.00 4.90
C PRO A 83 0.89 11.83 5.65
N LEU A 84 1.75 10.96 5.17
CA LEU A 84 3.02 10.58 5.81
C LEU A 84 4.17 10.62 4.80
N THR A 85 5.31 11.12 5.21
CA THR A 85 6.56 10.98 4.45
C THR A 85 7.04 9.52 4.47
N ALA A 86 8.04 9.19 3.65
CA ALA A 86 8.63 7.86 3.65
C ALA A 86 9.30 7.49 4.97
N LYS A 87 9.84 8.49 5.70
CA LYS A 87 10.48 8.30 7.01
C LYS A 87 9.48 8.06 8.14
N GLU A 88 8.33 8.76 8.11
CA GLU A 88 7.35 8.74 9.21
C GLU A 88 6.43 7.53 9.19
N ARG A 89 6.17 6.95 8.00
CA ARG A 89 5.11 5.96 7.79
C ARG A 89 5.15 4.77 8.75
N PHE A 90 6.34 4.23 9.02
CA PHE A 90 6.48 3.04 9.85
C PHE A 90 6.28 3.36 11.33
N THR A 91 6.78 4.50 11.80
CA THR A 91 6.58 4.96 13.17
C THR A 91 5.09 5.24 13.44
N ALA A 92 4.39 5.89 12.50
CA ALA A 92 2.96 6.15 12.61
C ALA A 92 2.13 4.86 12.67
N LEU A 93 2.51 3.83 11.88
CA LEU A 93 1.86 2.51 11.96
C LEU A 93 2.14 1.83 13.30
N GLN A 94 3.40 1.79 13.74
CA GLN A 94 3.82 1.12 14.97
C GLN A 94 3.21 1.77 16.23
N SER A 95 3.11 3.09 16.26
CA SER A 95 2.51 3.83 17.39
C SER A 95 0.98 3.68 17.48
N GLY A 96 0.34 3.19 16.42
CA GLY A 96 -1.12 3.12 16.33
C GLY A 96 -1.79 4.45 15.93
N GLU A 97 -1.03 5.42 15.45
CA GLU A 97 -1.57 6.64 14.85
C GLU A 97 -2.43 6.32 13.63
N VAL A 98 -2.04 5.30 12.87
CA VAL A 98 -2.84 4.76 11.76
C VAL A 98 -3.16 3.28 11.99
N ASP A 99 -4.31 2.83 11.51
CA ASP A 99 -4.77 1.44 11.59
C ASP A 99 -4.16 0.58 10.49
N VAL A 100 -3.97 1.17 9.34
CA VAL A 100 -3.39 0.58 8.13
C VAL A 100 -2.54 1.62 7.43
N LEU A 101 -1.42 1.17 6.88
CA LEU A 101 -0.58 1.98 6.00
C LEU A 101 -0.81 1.52 4.56
N SER A 102 -1.51 2.32 3.76
CA SER A 102 -1.67 2.13 2.31
C SER A 102 -0.98 3.31 1.63
N ARG A 103 0.33 3.10 1.32
CA ARG A 103 1.23 4.19 0.93
C ARG A 103 2.37 3.66 0.06
N ASN A 104 2.03 3.12 -1.11
CA ASN A 104 3.03 2.59 -2.06
C ASN A 104 4.28 2.03 -1.35
N THR A 105 4.06 1.09 -0.41
CA THR A 105 5.13 0.56 0.46
C THR A 105 5.61 -0.77 -0.07
N THR A 106 6.90 -0.85 -0.43
CA THR A 106 7.54 -2.07 -0.92
C THR A 106 7.64 -3.12 0.16
N TRP A 107 7.20 -4.32 -0.14
CA TRP A 107 7.32 -5.50 0.70
C TRP A 107 8.75 -6.05 0.62
N THR A 108 9.50 -5.90 1.70
CA THR A 108 10.85 -6.44 1.85
C THR A 108 10.95 -7.31 3.10
N SER A 109 11.89 -8.26 3.13
CA SER A 109 12.12 -9.14 4.28
C SER A 109 12.48 -8.36 5.55
N SER A 110 13.22 -7.25 5.44
CA SER A 110 13.58 -6.41 6.59
C SER A 110 12.36 -5.69 7.18
N ARG A 111 11.46 -5.20 6.34
CA ARG A 111 10.22 -4.53 6.79
C ARG A 111 9.25 -5.53 7.40
N ASP A 112 9.05 -6.67 6.75
CA ASP A 112 8.12 -7.73 7.21
C ASP A 112 8.66 -8.45 8.45
N GLY A 113 9.87 -9.02 8.36
CA GLY A 113 10.47 -9.80 9.44
C GLY A 113 11.11 -8.95 10.53
N GLY A 114 11.81 -7.85 10.17
CA GLY A 114 12.62 -7.07 11.09
C GLY A 114 11.88 -5.97 11.84
N MET A 115 10.86 -5.36 11.23
CA MET A 115 10.17 -4.20 11.79
C MET A 115 8.82 -4.50 12.44
N GLY A 116 8.44 -5.77 12.59
CA GLY A 116 7.17 -6.16 13.23
C GLY A 116 5.93 -5.75 12.44
N MET A 117 6.02 -5.76 11.11
CA MET A 117 4.94 -5.42 10.20
C MET A 117 4.42 -6.63 9.47
N LEU A 118 3.20 -6.56 8.93
CA LEU A 118 2.61 -7.59 8.08
C LEU A 118 2.10 -6.94 6.80
N PHE A 119 2.63 -7.38 5.67
CA PHE A 119 2.11 -7.00 4.35
C PHE A 119 0.91 -7.88 4.00
N THR A 120 -0.19 -7.26 3.62
CA THR A 120 -1.47 -7.95 3.45
C THR A 120 -1.71 -8.45 2.03
N GLY A 121 -0.89 -8.02 1.08
CA GLY A 121 -0.94 -8.37 -0.35
C GLY A 121 -0.25 -7.31 -1.19
N VAL A 122 -0.29 -7.48 -2.50
CA VAL A 122 0.35 -6.55 -3.45
C VAL A 122 -0.73 -5.84 -4.25
N THR A 123 -0.82 -4.52 -4.08
CA THR A 123 -1.74 -3.67 -4.85
C THR A 123 -1.12 -3.19 -6.15
N TYR A 124 0.23 -3.17 -6.25
CA TYR A 124 0.93 -2.75 -7.45
C TYR A 124 2.32 -3.40 -7.52
N TYR A 125 2.60 -4.11 -8.59
CA TYR A 125 3.93 -4.63 -8.91
C TYR A 125 4.70 -3.57 -9.69
N ASP A 126 5.76 -3.05 -9.11
CA ASP A 126 6.60 -1.98 -9.63
C ASP A 126 8.08 -2.39 -9.69
N GLY A 127 8.91 -1.46 -10.03
CA GLY A 127 10.35 -1.53 -9.98
C GLY A 127 10.98 -0.15 -10.04
N ILE A 128 12.18 0.00 -9.50
CA ILE A 128 12.90 1.25 -9.54
C ILE A 128 13.39 1.54 -10.97
N GLY A 129 13.25 2.79 -11.37
CA GLY A 129 13.75 3.33 -12.62
C GLY A 129 14.40 4.71 -12.42
N PHE A 130 14.64 5.39 -13.53
CA PHE A 130 15.32 6.70 -13.56
C PHE A 130 14.56 7.66 -14.46
N LEU A 131 14.29 8.87 -13.96
CA LEU A 131 13.73 9.98 -14.71
C LEU A 131 14.82 11.00 -15.01
N THR A 132 15.04 11.34 -16.26
CA THR A 132 16.06 12.29 -16.68
C THR A 132 15.53 13.30 -17.69
N HIS A 133 16.25 14.39 -17.92
CA HIS A 133 15.89 15.38 -18.92
C HIS A 133 16.26 14.88 -20.31
N ASN A 134 15.35 15.00 -21.30
CA ASN A 134 15.57 14.58 -22.69
C ASN A 134 16.84 15.17 -23.32
N LYS A 135 17.20 16.43 -22.97
CA LYS A 135 18.42 17.08 -23.47
C LYS A 135 19.72 16.37 -23.06
N ALA A 136 19.70 15.50 -22.05
CA ALA A 136 20.85 14.70 -21.65
C ALA A 136 21.21 13.65 -22.72
N GLY A 137 20.29 13.33 -23.64
CA GLY A 137 20.51 12.39 -24.74
C GLY A 137 20.67 10.94 -24.30
N LEU A 138 20.35 10.63 -23.04
CA LEU A 138 20.47 9.29 -22.46
C LEU A 138 19.37 8.37 -22.96
N SER A 139 19.72 7.14 -23.29
CA SER A 139 18.81 6.08 -23.72
C SER A 139 18.79 4.88 -22.77
N SER A 140 19.72 4.82 -21.84
CA SER A 140 19.91 3.70 -20.90
C SER A 140 20.43 4.19 -19.55
N ALA A 141 19.99 3.55 -18.47
CA ALA A 141 20.53 3.76 -17.14
C ALA A 141 22.03 3.38 -17.00
N LYS A 142 22.57 2.61 -17.94
CA LYS A 142 24.00 2.30 -18.01
C LYS A 142 24.88 3.51 -18.40
N GLU A 143 24.26 4.55 -18.91
CA GLU A 143 24.94 5.80 -19.27
C GLU A 143 24.99 6.82 -18.13
N LEU A 144 24.53 6.44 -16.92
CA LEU A 144 24.47 7.29 -15.72
C LEU A 144 25.78 7.26 -14.90
N ASP A 145 26.90 6.77 -15.44
CA ASP A 145 28.17 6.77 -14.73
C ASP A 145 28.62 8.21 -14.40
N GLY A 146 28.94 8.47 -13.14
CA GLY A 146 29.29 9.79 -12.62
C GLY A 146 28.10 10.73 -12.35
N ALA A 147 26.86 10.30 -12.59
CA ALA A 147 25.69 11.16 -12.45
C ALA A 147 25.38 11.55 -10.99
N THR A 148 24.78 12.72 -10.82
CA THR A 148 24.15 13.17 -9.58
C THR A 148 22.72 12.68 -9.55
N ILE A 149 22.35 11.87 -8.54
CA ILE A 149 21.04 11.21 -8.46
C ILE A 149 20.23 11.75 -7.29
N CYS A 150 19.07 12.33 -7.58
CA CYS A 150 18.07 12.68 -6.57
C CYS A 150 17.36 11.41 -6.09
N ILE A 151 17.23 11.23 -4.76
CA ILE A 151 16.58 10.08 -4.14
C ILE A 151 15.75 10.55 -2.94
N GLN A 152 14.57 9.98 -2.73
CA GLN A 152 13.79 10.24 -1.52
C GLN A 152 14.35 9.42 -0.36
N ALA A 153 14.68 10.08 0.74
CA ALA A 153 15.19 9.44 1.95
C ALA A 153 14.13 8.57 2.66
N GLY A 154 14.59 7.48 3.29
CA GLY A 154 13.70 6.53 3.98
C GLY A 154 13.00 5.55 3.03
N THR A 155 13.44 5.48 1.77
CA THR A 155 13.02 4.49 0.77
C THR A 155 14.08 3.41 0.61
N ASP A 156 13.73 2.27 0.05
CA ASP A 156 14.68 1.23 -0.37
C ASP A 156 15.37 1.55 -1.70
N THR A 157 14.93 2.61 -2.38
CA THR A 157 15.58 3.15 -3.58
C THR A 157 17.06 3.45 -3.33
N GLU A 158 17.43 3.97 -2.15
CA GLU A 158 18.83 4.25 -1.79
C GLU A 158 19.71 3.00 -1.91
N LEU A 159 19.24 1.86 -1.38
CA LEU A 159 19.99 0.60 -1.42
C LEU A 159 20.01 0.01 -2.83
N ASN A 160 18.87 0.00 -3.52
CA ASN A 160 18.76 -0.58 -4.86
C ASN A 160 19.61 0.20 -5.89
N VAL A 161 19.65 1.53 -5.81
CA VAL A 161 20.52 2.37 -6.65
C VAL A 161 22.00 2.06 -6.34
N ALA A 162 22.39 2.00 -5.07
CA ALA A 162 23.76 1.67 -4.70
C ALA A 162 24.19 0.29 -5.24
N ASP A 163 23.34 -0.71 -5.13
CA ASP A 163 23.61 -2.06 -5.63
C ASP A 163 23.67 -2.10 -7.17
N TYR A 164 22.81 -1.37 -7.86
CA TYR A 164 22.81 -1.27 -9.32
C TYR A 164 24.13 -0.66 -9.82
N PHE A 165 24.55 0.50 -9.27
CA PHE A 165 25.76 1.17 -9.68
C PHE A 165 27.00 0.33 -9.36
N LYS A 166 27.06 -0.28 -8.17
CA LYS A 166 28.13 -1.19 -7.79
C LYS A 166 28.25 -2.39 -8.75
N THR A 167 27.12 -3.01 -9.09
CA THR A 167 27.07 -4.17 -9.99
C THR A 167 27.58 -3.83 -11.39
N HIS A 168 27.31 -2.62 -11.87
CA HIS A 168 27.75 -2.14 -13.19
C HIS A 168 29.10 -1.42 -13.14
N LYS A 169 29.76 -1.37 -11.96
CA LYS A 169 31.06 -0.69 -11.75
C LYS A 169 31.00 0.80 -12.11
N MET A 170 29.86 1.42 -11.90
CA MET A 170 29.62 2.85 -12.11
C MET A 170 29.72 3.62 -10.79
N GLN A 171 29.99 4.91 -10.88
CA GLN A 171 30.00 5.86 -9.77
C GLN A 171 28.76 6.75 -9.85
N TYR A 172 28.31 7.28 -8.73
CA TYR A 172 27.24 8.29 -8.67
C TYR A 172 27.35 9.13 -7.41
N THR A 173 26.72 10.29 -7.39
CA THR A 173 26.60 11.16 -6.22
C THR A 173 25.13 11.24 -5.79
N PRO A 174 24.75 10.65 -4.62
CA PRO A 174 23.37 10.75 -4.15
C PRO A 174 23.07 12.13 -3.57
N VAL A 175 21.89 12.66 -3.88
CA VAL A 175 21.31 13.86 -3.26
C VAL A 175 19.94 13.49 -2.70
N THR A 176 19.81 13.46 -1.37
CA THR A 176 18.60 12.98 -0.69
C THR A 176 17.68 14.12 -0.30
N PHE A 177 16.36 13.86 -0.39
CA PHE A 177 15.27 14.76 -0.03
C PHE A 177 14.28 14.05 0.86
N ASP A 178 13.64 14.74 1.77
CA ASP A 178 12.59 14.14 2.64
C ASP A 178 11.31 13.90 1.86
N ARG A 179 10.99 14.73 0.89
CA ARG A 179 9.77 14.68 0.09
C ARG A 179 10.05 14.40 -1.38
N SER A 180 9.17 13.60 -2.01
CA SER A 180 9.31 13.25 -3.42
C SER A 180 9.11 14.44 -4.38
N ASP A 181 8.27 15.40 -4.02
CA ASP A 181 8.07 16.61 -4.83
C ASP A 181 9.30 17.55 -4.80
N GLU A 182 10.05 17.56 -3.70
CA GLU A 182 11.32 18.30 -3.60
C GLU A 182 12.40 17.68 -4.51
N SER A 183 12.49 16.34 -4.53
CA SER A 183 13.42 15.64 -5.42
C SER A 183 13.09 15.87 -6.90
N ALA A 184 11.81 15.92 -7.26
CA ALA A 184 11.37 16.24 -8.62
C ALA A 184 11.71 17.68 -9.04
N LYS A 185 11.50 18.66 -8.14
CA LYS A 185 11.91 20.05 -8.37
C LYS A 185 13.41 20.21 -8.47
N ALA A 186 14.18 19.45 -7.69
CA ALA A 186 15.65 19.46 -7.77
C ALA A 186 16.14 18.92 -9.13
N LEU A 187 15.52 17.87 -9.67
CA LEU A 187 15.78 17.41 -11.03
C LEU A 187 15.43 18.51 -12.05
N GLU A 188 14.26 19.13 -11.95
CA GLU A 188 13.80 20.17 -12.87
C GLU A 188 14.72 21.38 -12.89
N SER A 189 15.27 21.76 -11.73
CA SER A 189 16.23 22.87 -11.61
C SER A 189 17.66 22.50 -12.00
N GLY A 190 17.94 21.25 -12.37
CA GLY A 190 19.27 20.77 -12.74
C GLY A 190 20.22 20.56 -11.55
N ARG A 191 19.69 20.48 -10.32
CA ARG A 191 20.49 20.13 -9.13
C ARG A 191 20.90 18.65 -9.14
N CYS A 192 20.16 17.80 -9.83
CA CYS A 192 20.49 16.41 -10.11
C CYS A 192 20.36 16.14 -11.61
N ASP A 193 21.16 15.21 -12.11
CA ASP A 193 21.11 14.76 -13.49
C ASP A 193 19.94 13.80 -13.73
N THR A 194 19.57 13.03 -12.71
CA THR A 194 18.47 12.08 -12.73
C THR A 194 17.80 11.94 -11.37
N LEU A 195 16.53 11.49 -11.38
CA LEU A 195 15.75 11.12 -10.20
C LEU A 195 15.49 9.62 -10.24
N ALA A 196 15.86 8.92 -9.16
CA ALA A 196 15.56 7.50 -8.98
C ALA A 196 14.37 7.30 -8.05
N SER A 197 13.41 6.46 -8.45
CA SER A 197 12.25 6.04 -7.67
C SER A 197 11.54 4.87 -8.35
N ASP A 198 10.45 4.36 -7.75
CA ASP A 198 9.51 3.45 -8.42
C ASP A 198 9.08 4.06 -9.77
N GLN A 199 9.01 3.26 -10.83
CA GLN A 199 8.63 3.77 -12.15
C GLN A 199 7.27 4.45 -12.14
N SER A 200 6.28 3.88 -11.45
CA SER A 200 4.96 4.49 -11.32
C SER A 200 5.02 5.86 -10.64
N GLN A 201 5.88 6.02 -9.62
CA GLN A 201 6.14 7.30 -8.96
C GLN A 201 6.84 8.29 -9.89
N LEU A 202 7.78 7.84 -10.72
CA LEU A 202 8.43 8.69 -11.72
C LEU A 202 7.42 9.25 -12.74
N TYR A 203 6.47 8.42 -13.22
CA TYR A 203 5.38 8.91 -14.08
C TYR A 203 4.51 9.94 -13.35
N ALA A 204 4.17 9.68 -12.08
CA ALA A 204 3.37 10.58 -11.26
C ALA A 204 4.07 11.92 -10.97
N LEU A 205 5.37 11.90 -10.71
CA LEU A 205 6.15 13.11 -10.48
C LEU A 205 6.37 13.89 -11.78
N ARG A 206 6.60 13.19 -12.90
CA ARG A 206 6.79 13.82 -14.20
C ARG A 206 5.62 14.72 -14.61
N ILE A 207 4.37 14.29 -14.41
CA ILE A 207 3.20 15.13 -14.78
C ILE A 207 3.06 16.38 -13.92
N LYS A 208 3.75 16.45 -12.77
CA LYS A 208 3.76 17.62 -11.87
C LYS A 208 4.86 18.63 -12.21
N LEU A 209 5.79 18.30 -13.10
CA LEU A 209 6.83 19.22 -13.56
C LEU A 209 6.23 20.30 -14.44
N SER A 210 6.88 21.46 -14.51
CA SER A 210 6.39 22.58 -15.34
C SER A 210 6.39 22.25 -16.84
N LYS A 211 7.30 21.37 -17.27
CA LYS A 211 7.43 20.92 -18.66
C LYS A 211 7.61 19.39 -18.73
N PRO A 212 6.56 18.60 -18.49
CA PRO A 212 6.64 17.13 -18.42
C PRO A 212 7.23 16.47 -19.67
N ALA A 213 7.02 17.07 -20.85
CA ALA A 213 7.51 16.55 -22.14
C ALA A 213 9.03 16.65 -22.30
N GLU A 214 9.70 17.49 -21.51
CA GLU A 214 11.16 17.59 -21.52
C GLU A 214 11.87 16.48 -20.71
N PHE A 215 11.12 15.56 -20.09
CA PHE A 215 11.64 14.49 -19.25
C PHE A 215 11.19 13.11 -19.72
N ILE A 216 12.06 12.12 -19.62
CA ILE A 216 11.79 10.72 -19.94
C ILE A 216 12.12 9.82 -18.75
N VAL A 217 11.34 8.76 -18.59
CA VAL A 217 11.69 7.61 -17.75
C VAL A 217 12.52 6.66 -18.59
N LEU A 218 13.74 6.33 -18.16
CA LEU A 218 14.61 5.38 -18.86
C LEU A 218 13.99 3.98 -18.82
N PRO A 219 14.31 3.12 -19.81
CA PRO A 219 13.59 1.84 -19.99
C PRO A 219 13.92 0.78 -18.94
N GLU A 220 15.05 0.89 -18.24
CA GLU A 220 15.47 -0.11 -17.29
C GLU A 220 14.63 -0.11 -16.02
N VAL A 221 14.33 -1.33 -15.55
CA VAL A 221 13.78 -1.61 -14.22
C VAL A 221 14.88 -2.32 -13.44
N VAL A 222 15.35 -1.68 -12.37
CA VAL A 222 16.58 -2.13 -11.68
C VAL A 222 16.30 -2.91 -10.39
N SER A 223 15.04 -3.02 -9.96
CA SER A 223 14.62 -3.77 -8.77
C SER A 223 13.24 -4.39 -8.94
N LYS A 224 12.80 -5.14 -7.92
CA LYS A 224 11.41 -5.62 -7.76
C LYS A 224 10.79 -4.89 -6.59
N GLU A 225 9.70 -4.16 -6.86
CA GLU A 225 8.99 -3.36 -5.87
C GLU A 225 7.51 -3.83 -5.76
N PRO A 226 7.24 -4.90 -5.00
CA PRO A 226 5.86 -5.30 -4.71
C PRO A 226 5.28 -4.36 -3.66
N LEU A 227 4.44 -3.42 -4.10
CA LEU A 227 3.83 -2.40 -3.25
C LEU A 227 2.51 -2.91 -2.65
N GLY A 228 2.29 -2.68 -1.36
CA GLY A 228 1.04 -3.12 -0.76
C GLY A 228 0.74 -2.53 0.62
N PRO A 229 -0.50 -2.75 1.10
CA PRO A 229 -0.93 -2.30 2.42
C PRO A 229 -0.23 -3.08 3.52
N VAL A 230 0.03 -2.37 4.63
CA VAL A 230 0.77 -2.89 5.79
C VAL A 230 -0.03 -2.64 7.06
N VAL A 231 -0.03 -3.64 7.94
CA VAL A 231 -0.62 -3.55 9.28
C VAL A 231 0.41 -3.92 10.34
N ARG A 232 0.12 -3.61 11.61
CA ARG A 232 0.94 -4.05 12.75
C ARG A 232 0.85 -5.57 12.90
N ARG A 233 1.95 -6.18 13.32
CA ARG A 233 1.96 -7.59 13.73
C ARG A 233 1.22 -7.77 15.06
N GLY A 234 0.60 -8.95 15.25
CA GLY A 234 -0.09 -9.34 16.49
C GLY A 234 -1.58 -9.06 16.48
N ASP A 235 -2.16 -8.69 15.32
CA ASP A 235 -3.61 -8.63 15.09
C ASP A 235 -3.94 -9.33 13.77
N GLU A 236 -4.01 -10.65 13.80
CA GLU A 236 -4.25 -11.51 12.64
C GLU A 236 -5.67 -11.32 12.08
N GLU A 237 -6.61 -10.87 12.91
CA GLU A 237 -7.97 -10.57 12.48
C GLU A 237 -7.98 -9.33 11.57
N TRP A 238 -7.38 -8.22 12.02
CA TRP A 238 -7.27 -7.01 11.20
C TRP A 238 -6.46 -7.27 9.93
N PHE A 239 -5.36 -8.01 10.04
CA PHE A 239 -4.57 -8.45 8.90
C PHE A 239 -5.42 -9.20 7.87
N SER A 240 -6.27 -10.12 8.31
CA SER A 240 -7.16 -10.89 7.44
C SER A 240 -8.19 -9.99 6.76
N ILE A 241 -8.80 -9.04 7.47
CA ILE A 241 -9.76 -8.08 6.91
C ILE A 241 -9.11 -7.24 5.80
N VAL A 242 -7.92 -6.69 6.06
CA VAL A 242 -7.20 -5.88 5.07
C VAL A 242 -6.83 -6.70 3.83
N ARG A 243 -6.32 -7.92 4.03
CA ARG A 243 -5.98 -8.85 2.96
C ARG A 243 -7.19 -9.22 2.11
N TRP A 244 -8.28 -9.64 2.73
CA TRP A 244 -9.47 -10.08 2.03
C TRP A 244 -10.20 -8.93 1.34
N THR A 245 -10.06 -7.69 1.81
CA THR A 245 -10.55 -6.50 1.09
C THR A 245 -9.90 -6.40 -0.30
N LEU A 246 -8.57 -6.56 -0.39
CA LEU A 246 -7.87 -6.58 -1.69
C LEU A 246 -8.28 -7.80 -2.53
N PHE A 247 -8.36 -8.99 -1.91
CA PHE A 247 -8.72 -10.22 -2.61
C PHE A 247 -10.17 -10.18 -3.14
N ALA A 248 -11.10 -9.53 -2.43
CA ALA A 248 -12.44 -9.32 -2.95
C ALA A 248 -12.45 -8.46 -4.22
N MET A 249 -11.63 -7.40 -4.27
CA MET A 249 -11.50 -6.56 -5.46
C MET A 249 -10.92 -7.32 -6.65
N LEU A 250 -9.91 -8.18 -6.42
CA LEU A 250 -9.29 -9.01 -7.45
C LEU A 250 -10.25 -10.10 -7.97
N ASN A 251 -10.91 -10.83 -7.06
CA ASN A 251 -11.91 -11.85 -7.42
C ASN A 251 -13.08 -11.22 -8.20
N ALA A 252 -13.53 -10.03 -7.80
CA ALA A 252 -14.58 -9.31 -8.51
C ALA A 252 -14.17 -8.96 -9.95
N GLU A 253 -12.93 -8.52 -10.18
CA GLU A 253 -12.43 -8.28 -11.53
C GLU A 253 -12.38 -9.57 -12.34
N GLU A 254 -11.88 -10.66 -11.76
CA GLU A 254 -11.77 -11.97 -12.43
C GLU A 254 -13.15 -12.50 -12.85
N MET A 255 -14.17 -12.31 -12.03
CA MET A 255 -15.56 -12.71 -12.31
C MET A 255 -16.35 -11.67 -13.13
N GLY A 256 -15.74 -10.54 -13.52
CA GLY A 256 -16.44 -9.48 -14.25
C GLY A 256 -17.47 -8.70 -13.44
N VAL A 257 -17.41 -8.78 -12.10
CA VAL A 257 -18.25 -7.99 -11.20
C VAL A 257 -17.67 -6.60 -11.06
N THR A 258 -18.43 -5.57 -11.40
CA THR A 258 -18.04 -4.17 -11.41
C THR A 258 -18.97 -3.32 -10.55
N SER A 259 -18.57 -2.09 -10.24
CA SER A 259 -19.42 -1.12 -9.54
C SER A 259 -20.74 -0.83 -10.27
N LYS A 260 -20.79 -1.07 -11.59
CA LYS A 260 -21.96 -0.79 -12.44
C LYS A 260 -22.95 -1.95 -12.52
N ASN A 261 -22.50 -3.20 -12.39
CA ASN A 261 -23.33 -4.38 -12.55
C ASN A 261 -23.55 -5.19 -11.26
N VAL A 262 -22.87 -4.82 -10.17
CA VAL A 262 -22.90 -5.57 -8.91
C VAL A 262 -24.32 -5.72 -8.34
N ASP A 263 -25.20 -4.72 -8.46
CA ASP A 263 -26.58 -4.83 -7.99
C ASP A 263 -27.36 -5.92 -8.74
N GLN A 264 -27.22 -5.96 -10.07
CA GLN A 264 -27.85 -6.96 -10.92
C GLN A 264 -27.33 -8.36 -10.61
N LEU A 265 -25.98 -8.49 -10.47
CA LEU A 265 -25.34 -9.77 -10.20
C LEU A 265 -25.59 -10.25 -8.76
N ALA A 266 -25.74 -9.33 -7.82
CA ALA A 266 -26.16 -9.66 -6.47
C ALA A 266 -27.61 -10.17 -6.44
N ALA A 267 -28.53 -9.57 -7.22
CA ALA A 267 -29.91 -10.08 -7.31
C ALA A 267 -29.99 -11.47 -7.93
N LYS A 268 -29.08 -11.82 -8.86
CA LYS A 268 -29.05 -13.10 -9.56
C LYS A 268 -27.59 -13.50 -9.88
N PRO A 269 -26.86 -14.10 -8.92
CA PRO A 269 -25.50 -14.61 -9.17
C PRO A 269 -25.50 -15.66 -10.29
N THR A 270 -24.47 -15.64 -11.14
CA THR A 270 -24.37 -16.54 -12.29
C THR A 270 -23.50 -17.75 -12.01
N THR A 271 -22.70 -17.73 -10.95
CA THR A 271 -21.82 -18.82 -10.52
C THR A 271 -21.83 -18.97 -8.99
N PRO A 272 -21.51 -20.15 -8.44
CA PRO A 272 -21.35 -20.33 -7.00
C PRO A 272 -20.31 -19.39 -6.37
N ASP A 273 -19.15 -19.21 -7.01
CA ASP A 273 -18.09 -18.32 -6.49
C ASP A 273 -18.58 -16.86 -6.42
N MET A 274 -19.39 -16.42 -7.38
CA MET A 274 -20.03 -15.11 -7.34
C MET A 274 -21.06 -15.00 -6.21
N SER A 275 -21.84 -16.07 -5.98
CA SER A 275 -22.80 -16.18 -4.87
C SER A 275 -22.09 -16.05 -3.51
N HIS A 276 -20.94 -16.71 -3.35
CA HIS A 276 -20.08 -16.61 -2.17
C HIS A 276 -19.51 -15.19 -1.99
N LEU A 277 -18.91 -14.62 -3.04
CA LEU A 277 -18.34 -13.27 -2.98
C LEU A 277 -19.36 -12.23 -2.60
N LEU A 278 -20.59 -12.32 -3.17
CA LEU A 278 -21.63 -11.31 -2.95
C LEU A 278 -22.48 -11.57 -1.67
N GLY A 279 -22.14 -12.61 -0.90
CA GLY A 279 -22.71 -12.88 0.41
C GLY A 279 -24.08 -13.58 0.43
N HIS A 280 -24.47 -14.24 -0.69
CA HIS A 280 -25.72 -15.02 -0.77
C HIS A 280 -25.59 -16.41 -0.15
N GLU A 281 -24.42 -17.03 -0.31
CA GLU A 281 -24.12 -18.36 0.22
C GLU A 281 -22.89 -18.31 1.12
N GLY A 282 -22.88 -19.16 2.14
CA GLY A 282 -21.80 -19.21 3.13
C GLY A 282 -21.89 -18.13 4.20
N SER A 283 -20.92 -18.12 5.09
CA SER A 283 -20.81 -17.18 6.22
C SER A 283 -19.47 -16.44 6.24
N TYR A 284 -18.87 -16.23 5.08
CA TYR A 284 -17.49 -15.73 4.94
C TYR A 284 -17.27 -14.32 5.49
N GLY A 285 -18.32 -13.49 5.52
CA GLY A 285 -18.27 -12.21 6.24
C GLY A 285 -18.14 -12.43 7.75
N LYS A 286 -18.93 -13.36 8.30
CA LYS A 286 -18.90 -13.68 9.74
C LYS A 286 -17.52 -14.20 10.19
N ASP A 287 -16.83 -14.97 9.35
CA ASP A 287 -15.48 -15.47 9.63
C ASP A 287 -14.45 -14.33 9.75
N LEU A 288 -14.73 -13.20 9.11
CA LEU A 288 -13.97 -11.95 9.20
C LEU A 288 -14.55 -10.95 10.22
N LYS A 289 -15.58 -11.33 10.98
CA LYS A 289 -16.39 -10.44 11.85
C LYS A 289 -16.99 -9.24 11.10
N LEU A 290 -17.28 -9.42 9.84
CA LEU A 290 -17.92 -8.46 8.96
C LEU A 290 -19.35 -8.91 8.58
N PRO A 291 -20.22 -8.00 8.10
CA PRO A 291 -21.47 -8.39 7.46
C PRO A 291 -21.22 -9.30 6.24
N ASN A 292 -22.15 -10.21 5.94
CA ASN A 292 -21.96 -11.16 4.82
C ASN A 292 -21.84 -10.46 3.45
N ASP A 293 -22.43 -9.29 3.30
CA ASP A 293 -22.40 -8.46 2.10
C ASP A 293 -21.18 -7.49 2.04
N TRP A 294 -20.16 -7.74 2.84
CA TRP A 294 -18.96 -6.89 2.92
C TRP A 294 -18.29 -6.66 1.54
N ALA A 295 -18.10 -7.71 0.75
CA ALA A 295 -17.50 -7.61 -0.56
C ALA A 295 -18.39 -6.91 -1.58
N PHE A 296 -19.72 -7.18 -1.55
CA PHE A 296 -20.70 -6.41 -2.32
C PHE A 296 -20.57 -4.90 -2.04
N LYS A 297 -20.47 -4.50 -0.77
CA LYS A 297 -20.35 -3.09 -0.37
C LYS A 297 -19.06 -2.45 -0.85
N ILE A 298 -17.94 -3.20 -0.85
CA ILE A 298 -16.68 -2.75 -1.43
C ILE A 298 -16.87 -2.45 -2.93
N ILE A 299 -17.35 -3.46 -3.68
CA ILE A 299 -17.47 -3.35 -5.14
C ILE A 299 -18.47 -2.27 -5.54
N LYS A 300 -19.59 -2.17 -4.85
CA LYS A 300 -20.61 -1.15 -5.11
C LYS A 300 -20.09 0.27 -4.99
N GLN A 301 -19.27 0.55 -3.97
CA GLN A 301 -18.87 1.92 -3.63
C GLN A 301 -17.48 2.28 -4.15
N VAL A 302 -16.60 1.30 -4.35
CA VAL A 302 -15.22 1.53 -4.75
C VAL A 302 -14.91 0.89 -6.11
N GLY A 303 -15.53 -0.24 -6.44
CA GLY A 303 -15.29 -0.99 -7.67
C GLY A 303 -14.33 -2.16 -7.46
N ASN A 304 -14.09 -2.91 -8.53
CA ASN A 304 -13.11 -3.98 -8.57
C ASN A 304 -11.68 -3.45 -8.82
N TYR A 305 -10.66 -4.31 -8.73
CA TYR A 305 -9.27 -3.91 -8.89
C TYR A 305 -8.99 -3.29 -10.28
N GLY A 306 -9.58 -3.81 -11.35
CA GLY A 306 -9.42 -3.25 -12.69
C GLY A 306 -9.98 -1.85 -12.82
N GLU A 307 -11.16 -1.56 -12.23
CA GLU A 307 -11.75 -0.23 -12.19
C GLU A 307 -10.86 0.74 -11.39
N ILE A 308 -10.31 0.28 -10.26
CA ILE A 308 -9.40 1.06 -9.41
C ILE A 308 -8.11 1.38 -10.18
N PHE A 309 -7.49 0.39 -10.80
CA PHE A 309 -6.27 0.58 -11.59
C PHE A 309 -6.50 1.58 -12.73
N GLU A 310 -7.54 1.34 -13.52
CA GLU A 310 -7.80 2.11 -14.75
C GLU A 310 -8.04 3.59 -14.48
N ARG A 311 -8.85 3.92 -13.45
CA ARG A 311 -9.13 5.34 -13.14
C ARG A 311 -7.98 6.08 -12.46
N ASN A 312 -7.09 5.37 -11.74
CA ASN A 312 -6.05 6.02 -10.95
C ASN A 312 -4.70 6.09 -11.68
N VAL A 313 -4.27 5.00 -12.33
CA VAL A 313 -2.96 4.91 -12.97
C VAL A 313 -3.03 4.43 -14.42
N GLY A 314 -4.10 3.74 -14.81
CA GLY A 314 -4.29 3.10 -16.10
C GLY A 314 -4.53 4.08 -17.24
N MET A 315 -4.98 3.57 -18.38
CA MET A 315 -5.20 4.35 -19.60
C MET A 315 -6.30 5.40 -19.46
N GLY A 316 -7.21 5.25 -18.51
CA GLY A 316 -8.24 6.23 -18.13
C GLY A 316 -7.73 7.38 -17.27
N SER A 317 -6.49 7.32 -16.78
CA SER A 317 -5.86 8.34 -15.94
C SER A 317 -4.89 9.22 -16.75
N GLU A 318 -4.37 10.28 -16.12
CA GLU A 318 -3.31 11.11 -16.70
C GLU A 318 -1.96 10.37 -16.82
N LEU A 319 -1.74 9.34 -16.00
CA LEU A 319 -0.48 8.58 -15.97
C LEU A 319 -0.34 7.64 -17.16
N LYS A 320 -1.44 7.12 -17.70
CA LYS A 320 -1.48 6.25 -18.88
C LYS A 320 -0.57 5.02 -18.78
N ILE A 321 -0.48 4.44 -17.58
CA ILE A 321 0.37 3.27 -17.32
C ILE A 321 -0.38 2.00 -17.79
N LYS A 322 0.31 1.17 -18.58
CA LYS A 322 -0.20 -0.14 -18.97
C LYS A 322 -0.17 -1.10 -17.78
N ARG A 323 -1.13 -2.02 -17.71
CA ARG A 323 -1.24 -3.01 -16.62
C ARG A 323 0.04 -3.85 -16.44
N GLY A 324 0.58 -4.42 -17.51
CA GLY A 324 1.78 -5.25 -17.44
C GLY A 324 1.65 -6.38 -16.39
N LEU A 325 2.60 -6.47 -15.46
CA LEU A 325 2.53 -7.42 -14.34
C LEU A 325 1.29 -7.23 -13.45
N ASN A 326 0.68 -6.08 -13.46
CA ASN A 326 -0.54 -5.78 -12.70
C ASN A 326 -1.83 -6.31 -13.35
N GLU A 327 -1.75 -7.00 -14.51
CA GLU A 327 -2.87 -7.76 -15.03
C GLU A 327 -3.17 -8.98 -14.15
N LEU A 328 -4.40 -9.49 -14.24
CA LEU A 328 -4.78 -10.75 -13.62
C LEU A 328 -3.93 -11.91 -14.19
N TRP A 329 -3.72 -12.93 -13.38
CA TRP A 329 -2.96 -14.14 -13.73
C TRP A 329 -3.45 -14.80 -15.01
N ASN A 330 -4.76 -14.80 -15.26
CA ASN A 330 -5.38 -15.37 -16.45
C ASN A 330 -5.38 -14.43 -17.67
N LYS A 331 -4.80 -13.22 -17.53
CA LYS A 331 -4.64 -12.23 -18.61
C LYS A 331 -3.18 -11.85 -18.86
N GLY A 332 -2.24 -12.67 -18.37
CA GLY A 332 -0.80 -12.51 -18.60
C GLY A 332 -0.06 -11.67 -17.56
N GLY A 333 -0.70 -11.29 -16.47
CA GLY A 333 -0.07 -10.66 -15.31
C GLY A 333 0.18 -11.64 -14.16
N ILE A 334 0.37 -11.11 -12.96
CA ILE A 334 0.62 -11.89 -11.74
C ILE A 334 -0.30 -11.50 -10.57
N GLN A 335 -1.34 -10.69 -10.81
CA GLN A 335 -2.36 -10.45 -9.80
C GLN A 335 -3.21 -11.71 -9.63
N TYR A 336 -3.19 -12.24 -8.42
CA TYR A 336 -3.85 -13.49 -8.07
C TYR A 336 -4.45 -13.40 -6.67
N ALA A 337 -5.68 -13.87 -6.50
CA ALA A 337 -6.35 -13.94 -5.21
C ALA A 337 -6.94 -15.33 -4.98
N PRO A 338 -6.90 -15.86 -3.73
CA PRO A 338 -7.67 -17.04 -3.36
C PRO A 338 -9.17 -16.78 -3.50
N ALA A 339 -9.93 -17.83 -3.83
CA ALA A 339 -11.38 -17.74 -3.92
C ALA A 339 -12.03 -17.48 -2.55
N VAL A 340 -13.14 -16.75 -2.54
CA VAL A 340 -13.98 -16.55 -1.35
C VAL A 340 -14.88 -17.79 -1.16
N ARG A 341 -14.40 -18.74 -0.36
CA ARG A 341 -15.11 -19.99 -0.05
C ARG A 341 -14.50 -20.72 1.16
#